data_d3daacb288dbce7f784ed7423bb8831a
#
_entry.id   d3daacb288dbce7f784ed7423bb8831a
#
_cell.length_a   1.000
_cell.length_b   1.000
_cell.length_c   1.000
_cell.angle_alpha   90.00
_cell.angle_beta   90.00
_cell.angle_gamma   90.00
#
_symmetry.space_group_name_H-M   'P 1'
#
loop_
_entity.id
_entity.type
_entity.pdbx_description
1 polymer ?
#
loop_
_entity_poly.entity_id
_entity_poly.type
_entity_poly.pdbx_seq_one_letter_code
_entity_poly.pdbx_strand_id
1 'polypeptide(L)'
;MLARLGVMESRSCQRPAALAVVAIIGLLILPLPSNGEVSCHPNIFGGQDCTSPEGRSSSTPNIFGGYNTTFPDGSRSSSHPNIFGGEDKTTHEGTIQSKPNIFGGKDYRLPSGERIESRPSIFRGRDYRQPNGGIVSCRPNIFGGEDCR
;
A
#
# COMPACT_ATOMS: atom_id res chain seq x y z
N MET A 1 -4.23 -23.44 -6.14
CA MET A 1 -3.42 -22.76 -5.11
C MET A 1 -3.48 -21.27 -5.40
N LEU A 2 -4.32 -20.53 -4.65
CA LEU A 2 -4.51 -19.08 -4.83
C LEU A 2 -3.49 -18.35 -3.98
N ALA A 3 -2.48 -17.77 -4.63
CA ALA A 3 -1.48 -16.91 -4.00
C ALA A 3 -2.14 -15.57 -3.61
N ARG A 4 -1.95 -15.16 -2.35
CA ARG A 4 -2.48 -13.91 -1.80
C ARG A 4 -1.60 -12.76 -2.25
N LEU A 5 -2.18 -11.84 -3.01
CA LEU A 5 -1.61 -10.54 -3.30
C LEU A 5 -1.45 -9.71 -2.01
N GLY A 6 -0.21 -9.39 -1.64
CA GLY A 6 0.10 -8.40 -0.62
C GLY A 6 -0.11 -6.95 -1.10
N VAL A 7 -1.18 -6.73 -1.83
CA VAL A 7 -1.77 -5.41 -2.06
C VAL A 7 -2.94 -5.35 -1.10
N MET A 8 -2.97 -4.37 -0.21
CA MET A 8 -4.00 -4.12 0.79
C MET A 8 -5.38 -4.60 0.30
N GLU A 9 -5.71 -5.86 0.59
CA GLU A 9 -7.03 -6.40 0.37
C GLU A 9 -7.90 -5.98 1.55
N SER A 10 -8.66 -4.91 1.34
CA SER A 10 -9.78 -4.57 2.21
C SER A 10 -10.77 -5.74 2.16
N ARG A 11 -10.71 -6.64 3.13
CA ARG A 11 -11.70 -7.71 3.27
C ARG A 11 -13.07 -7.09 3.49
N SER A 12 -13.89 -7.17 2.46
CA SER A 12 -15.33 -7.03 2.52
C SER A 12 -15.87 -7.96 3.61
N CYS A 13 -16.40 -7.37 4.67
CA CYS A 13 -17.07 -8.06 5.76
C CYS A 13 -18.41 -8.59 5.26
N GLN A 14 -18.45 -9.86 4.84
CA GLN A 14 -19.69 -10.57 4.54
C GLN A 14 -20.30 -11.07 5.86
N ARG A 15 -21.41 -10.48 6.24
CA ARG A 15 -22.20 -10.88 7.43
C ARG A 15 -22.95 -12.18 7.14
N PRO A 16 -22.88 -13.22 7.98
CA PRO A 16 -23.97 -14.15 8.13
C PRO A 16 -24.93 -13.66 9.21
N ALA A 17 -26.20 -13.62 8.87
CA ALA A 17 -27.28 -13.45 9.82
C ALA A 17 -27.52 -14.77 10.55
N ALA A 18 -27.55 -14.78 11.88
CA ALA A 18 -28.44 -15.61 12.70
C ALA A 18 -28.31 -15.27 14.19
N LEU A 19 -29.37 -14.72 14.70
CA LEU A 19 -30.15 -15.07 15.87
C LEU A 19 -29.49 -15.40 17.23
N ALA A 20 -29.81 -14.48 18.15
CA ALA A 20 -30.43 -14.69 19.45
C ALA A 20 -29.58 -15.05 20.67
N VAL A 21 -29.69 -14.14 21.62
CA VAL A 21 -30.07 -14.28 23.04
C VAL A 21 -28.96 -14.47 24.05
N VAL A 22 -29.06 -13.58 25.04
CA VAL A 22 -28.70 -13.59 26.45
C VAL A 22 -27.44 -12.81 26.85
N ALA A 23 -27.81 -11.76 27.56
CA ALA A 23 -27.01 -10.85 28.36
C ALA A 23 -26.01 -11.56 29.25
N ILE A 24 -24.76 -11.13 29.17
CA ILE A 24 -23.90 -10.96 30.34
C ILE A 24 -23.05 -9.72 30.09
N ILE A 25 -23.16 -8.76 30.98
CA ILE A 25 -22.38 -7.55 31.08
C ILE A 25 -20.93 -7.91 31.28
N GLY A 26 -20.19 -8.00 30.20
CA GLY A 26 -18.76 -7.97 30.15
C GLY A 26 -18.40 -6.91 29.13
N LEU A 27 -17.84 -5.79 29.57
CA LEU A 27 -17.29 -4.74 28.72
C LEU A 27 -16.13 -5.33 27.93
N LEU A 28 -16.45 -6.11 26.87
CA LEU A 28 -15.50 -6.50 25.85
C LEU A 28 -15.18 -5.22 25.07
N ILE A 29 -14.06 -4.62 25.41
CA ILE A 29 -13.37 -3.68 24.54
C ILE A 29 -12.96 -4.49 23.30
N LEU A 30 -13.88 -4.58 22.33
CA LEU A 30 -13.56 -5.06 21.00
C LEU A 30 -12.54 -4.06 20.44
N PRO A 31 -11.33 -4.49 20.04
CA PRO A 31 -10.45 -3.61 19.31
C PRO A 31 -11.22 -3.17 18.06
N LEU A 32 -11.48 -1.87 17.97
CA LEU A 32 -11.96 -1.27 16.73
C LEU A 32 -10.98 -1.68 15.64
N PRO A 33 -11.44 -2.09 14.44
CA PRO A 33 -10.55 -2.31 13.32
C PRO A 33 -9.81 -0.98 13.11
N SER A 34 -8.54 -0.95 13.46
CA SER A 34 -7.66 0.15 13.12
C SER A 34 -7.66 0.19 11.59
N ASN A 35 -8.25 1.24 11.02
CA ASN A 35 -8.02 1.58 9.63
C ASN A 35 -6.51 1.62 9.47
N GLY A 36 -5.94 0.69 8.69
CA GLY A 36 -4.52 0.43 8.65
C GLY A 36 -3.75 1.64 8.15
N GLU A 37 -3.37 2.52 9.07
CA GLU A 37 -2.49 3.65 8.78
C GLU A 37 -1.09 3.12 8.49
N VAL A 38 -0.56 3.49 7.32
CA VAL A 38 0.83 3.19 6.95
C VAL A 38 1.63 4.47 7.11
N SER A 39 2.65 4.42 7.96
CA SER A 39 3.57 5.53 8.20
C SER A 39 4.96 5.18 7.69
N CYS A 40 5.53 6.04 6.86
CA CYS A 40 6.86 5.87 6.27
C CYS A 40 7.79 7.02 6.67
N HIS A 41 9.08 6.69 6.85
CA HIS A 41 10.13 7.68 7.09
C HIS A 41 11.44 7.27 6.37
N PRO A 42 12.27 8.25 5.98
CA PRO A 42 13.57 7.96 5.38
C PRO A 42 14.46 7.16 6.34
N ASN A 43 15.22 6.21 5.81
CA ASN A 43 16.21 5.46 6.57
C ASN A 43 17.65 5.92 6.25
N ILE A 44 18.60 5.47 7.05
CA ILE A 44 20.03 5.85 6.92
C ILE A 44 20.69 5.32 5.64
N PHE A 45 20.06 4.38 4.94
CA PHE A 45 20.59 3.79 3.70
C PHE A 45 20.09 4.52 2.44
N GLY A 46 19.34 5.64 2.60
CA GLY A 46 18.78 6.40 1.49
C GLY A 46 17.48 5.84 0.92
N GLY A 47 16.88 4.87 1.58
CA GLY A 47 15.55 4.34 1.28
C GLY A 47 14.50 4.80 2.28
N GLN A 48 13.49 3.99 2.50
CA GLN A 48 12.39 4.25 3.44
C GLN A 48 12.09 3.02 4.30
N ASP A 49 11.75 3.27 5.55
CA ASP A 49 11.16 2.31 6.47
C ASP A 49 9.70 2.66 6.67
N CYS A 50 8.81 1.71 6.41
CA CYS A 50 7.37 1.88 6.56
C CYS A 50 6.84 0.92 7.64
N THR A 51 5.97 1.43 8.49
CA THR A 51 5.25 0.66 9.51
C THR A 51 3.78 0.59 9.13
N SER A 52 3.24 -0.60 9.11
CA SER A 52 1.82 -0.90 8.86
C SER A 52 1.30 -1.84 9.93
N PRO A 53 -0.02 -2.06 10.03
CA PRO A 53 -0.58 -3.08 10.92
C PRO A 53 -0.06 -4.50 10.68
N GLU A 54 0.41 -4.78 9.47
CA GLU A 54 0.97 -6.07 9.07
C GLU A 54 2.45 -6.22 9.46
N GLY A 55 3.10 -5.13 9.87
CA GLY A 55 4.50 -5.10 10.29
C GLY A 55 5.33 -4.02 9.60
N ARG A 56 6.65 -4.19 9.62
CA ARG A 56 7.61 -3.23 9.08
C ARG A 56 8.16 -3.69 7.74
N SER A 57 8.20 -2.78 6.77
CA SER A 57 8.94 -2.94 5.52
C SER A 57 10.11 -1.97 5.46
N SER A 58 11.17 -2.35 4.75
CA SER A 58 12.36 -1.53 4.58
C SER A 58 12.82 -1.55 3.14
N SER A 59 13.21 -0.39 2.61
CA SER A 59 13.75 -0.27 1.26
C SER A 59 15.16 0.30 1.28
N THR A 60 15.96 -0.10 0.28
CA THR A 60 17.31 0.42 0.02
C THR A 60 17.48 0.70 -1.46
N PRO A 61 18.23 1.75 -1.86
CA PRO A 61 18.55 1.99 -3.27
C PRO A 61 19.26 0.78 -3.88
N ASN A 62 19.01 0.54 -5.17
CA ASN A 62 19.70 -0.48 -5.94
C ASN A 62 20.54 0.13 -7.08
N ILE A 63 21.40 -0.68 -7.69
CA ILE A 63 22.31 -0.24 -8.75
C ILE A 63 21.60 0.17 -10.05
N PHE A 64 20.30 -0.16 -10.21
CA PHE A 64 19.50 0.15 -11.40
C PHE A 64 18.75 1.48 -11.28
N GLY A 65 18.99 2.26 -10.21
CA GLY A 65 18.34 3.54 -9.96
C GLY A 65 16.94 3.44 -9.36
N GLY A 66 16.56 2.27 -8.88
CA GLY A 66 15.34 2.04 -8.11
C GLY A 66 15.62 1.58 -6.69
N TYR A 67 14.73 0.76 -6.14
CA TYR A 67 14.82 0.29 -4.76
C TYR A 67 14.60 -1.22 -4.65
N ASN A 68 15.30 -1.84 -3.70
CA ASN A 68 14.98 -3.17 -3.19
C ASN A 68 14.20 -2.99 -1.90
N THR A 69 13.02 -3.62 -1.79
CA THR A 69 12.15 -3.55 -0.61
C THR A 69 11.97 -4.94 -0.03
N THR A 70 12.11 -5.06 1.29
CA THR A 70 11.78 -6.26 2.06
C THR A 70 10.51 -5.99 2.85
N PHE A 71 9.53 -6.88 2.76
CA PHE A 71 8.24 -6.79 3.43
C PHE A 71 8.23 -7.57 4.76
N PRO A 72 7.20 -7.35 5.64
CA PRO A 72 7.10 -8.01 6.94
C PRO A 72 7.03 -9.54 6.86
N ASP A 73 6.48 -10.09 5.79
CA ASP A 73 6.38 -11.53 5.50
C ASP A 73 7.68 -12.14 4.97
N GLY A 74 8.75 -11.32 4.84
CA GLY A 74 10.04 -11.71 4.28
C GLY A 74 10.09 -11.70 2.75
N SER A 75 9.00 -11.40 2.07
CA SER A 75 9.00 -11.25 0.61
C SER A 75 9.83 -10.03 0.19
N ARG A 76 10.28 -10.03 -1.06
CA ARG A 76 11.11 -8.94 -1.60
C ARG A 76 10.56 -8.44 -2.91
N SER A 77 10.79 -7.14 -3.17
CA SER A 77 10.55 -6.55 -4.47
C SER A 77 11.77 -5.73 -4.91
N SER A 78 11.94 -5.60 -6.21
CA SER A 78 12.95 -4.73 -6.80
C SER A 78 12.30 -3.82 -7.82
N SER A 79 12.69 -2.56 -7.85
CA SER A 79 12.19 -1.60 -8.82
C SER A 79 13.31 -1.00 -9.66
N HIS A 80 12.96 -0.49 -10.84
CA HIS A 80 13.86 0.26 -11.72
C HIS A 80 13.06 1.23 -12.59
N PRO A 81 13.67 2.36 -13.00
CA PRO A 81 13.05 3.27 -13.95
C PRO A 81 12.71 2.58 -15.28
N ASN A 82 11.57 2.91 -15.87
CA ASN A 82 11.18 2.41 -17.17
C ASN A 82 11.24 3.47 -18.27
N ILE A 83 11.18 3.04 -19.53
CA ILE A 83 11.27 3.92 -20.70
C ILE A 83 10.10 4.91 -20.84
N PHE A 84 9.01 4.72 -20.10
CA PHE A 84 7.84 5.60 -20.11
C PHE A 84 7.91 6.73 -19.07
N GLY A 85 9.05 6.87 -18.38
CA GLY A 85 9.24 7.87 -17.32
C GLY A 85 8.59 7.49 -15.98
N GLY A 86 8.17 6.24 -15.84
CA GLY A 86 7.67 5.64 -14.61
C GLY A 86 8.69 4.67 -14.02
N GLU A 87 8.17 3.67 -13.34
CA GLU A 87 8.96 2.66 -12.64
C GLU A 87 8.30 1.28 -12.81
N ASP A 88 9.09 0.26 -13.07
CA ASP A 88 8.66 -1.13 -13.04
C ASP A 88 9.13 -1.75 -11.73
N LYS A 89 8.20 -2.36 -10.99
CA LYS A 89 8.44 -3.02 -9.71
C LYS A 89 8.16 -4.51 -9.85
N THR A 90 9.18 -5.32 -9.72
CA THR A 90 9.08 -6.78 -9.76
C THR A 90 8.88 -7.33 -8.34
N THR A 91 7.85 -8.13 -8.17
CA THR A 91 7.49 -8.85 -6.94
C THR A 91 7.44 -10.35 -7.24
N HIS A 92 7.24 -11.19 -6.23
CA HIS A 92 7.02 -12.63 -6.42
C HIS A 92 5.74 -12.97 -7.21
N GLU A 93 4.79 -12.03 -7.29
CA GLU A 93 3.52 -12.19 -8.00
C GLU A 93 3.55 -11.67 -9.45
N GLY A 94 4.61 -10.96 -9.82
CA GLY A 94 4.79 -10.40 -11.15
C GLY A 94 5.28 -8.96 -11.12
N THR A 95 5.15 -8.29 -12.26
CA THR A 95 5.65 -6.92 -12.44
C THR A 95 4.50 -5.92 -12.40
N ILE A 96 4.63 -4.92 -11.53
CA ILE A 96 3.79 -3.73 -11.49
C ILE A 96 4.48 -2.66 -12.33
N GLN A 97 3.81 -2.17 -13.36
CA GLN A 97 4.32 -1.11 -14.22
C GLN A 97 3.68 0.22 -13.86
N SER A 98 4.46 1.27 -13.80
CA SER A 98 3.92 2.62 -13.64
C SER A 98 4.31 3.53 -14.81
N LYS A 99 3.46 4.52 -15.08
CA LYS A 99 3.72 5.59 -16.04
C LYS A 99 3.10 6.90 -15.56
N PRO A 100 3.68 8.05 -15.88
CA PRO A 100 3.06 9.35 -15.61
C PRO A 100 1.69 9.44 -16.30
N ASN A 101 0.72 10.10 -15.64
CA ASN A 101 -0.58 10.40 -16.23
C ASN A 101 -0.76 11.92 -16.47
N ILE A 102 -1.80 12.28 -17.21
CA ILE A 102 -2.10 13.66 -17.58
C ILE A 102 -2.52 14.54 -16.39
N PHE A 103 -2.82 13.93 -15.24
CA PHE A 103 -3.25 14.63 -14.02
C PHE A 103 -2.08 14.98 -13.08
N GLY A 104 -0.83 14.72 -13.51
CA GLY A 104 0.36 14.95 -12.69
C GLY A 104 0.65 13.86 -11.65
N GLY A 105 -0.07 12.74 -11.70
CA GLY A 105 0.18 11.54 -10.93
C GLY A 105 0.79 10.42 -11.76
N LYS A 106 0.53 9.18 -11.36
CA LYS A 106 0.96 7.96 -12.07
C LYS A 106 -0.20 6.98 -12.19
N ASP A 107 -0.23 6.25 -13.31
CA ASP A 107 -1.05 5.06 -13.49
C ASP A 107 -0.19 3.83 -13.20
N TYR A 108 -0.71 2.91 -12.42
CA TYR A 108 -0.08 1.63 -12.10
C TYR A 108 -0.89 0.51 -12.73
N ARG A 109 -0.20 -0.42 -13.38
CA ARG A 109 -0.78 -1.66 -13.90
C ARG A 109 -0.24 -2.83 -13.08
N LEU A 110 -1.15 -3.55 -12.42
CA LEU A 110 -0.82 -4.71 -11.60
C LEU A 110 -0.62 -5.97 -12.46
N PRO A 111 0.04 -7.01 -11.96
CA PRO A 111 0.16 -8.31 -12.63
C PRO A 111 -1.19 -8.94 -12.96
N SER A 112 -2.22 -8.69 -12.15
CA SER A 112 -3.61 -9.11 -12.38
C SER A 112 -4.27 -8.44 -13.59
N GLY A 113 -3.65 -7.38 -14.17
CA GLY A 113 -4.21 -6.52 -15.20
C GLY A 113 -5.04 -5.34 -14.67
N GLU A 114 -5.30 -5.30 -13.37
CA GLU A 114 -5.98 -4.19 -12.72
C GLU A 114 -5.17 -2.90 -12.77
N ARG A 115 -5.86 -1.76 -12.66
CA ARG A 115 -5.25 -0.44 -12.72
C ARG A 115 -5.52 0.34 -11.43
N ILE A 116 -4.47 0.98 -10.93
CA ILE A 116 -4.53 1.99 -9.87
C ILE A 116 -4.11 3.32 -10.50
N GLU A 117 -4.88 4.38 -10.24
CA GLU A 117 -4.58 5.73 -10.71
C GLU A 117 -4.23 6.60 -9.51
N SER A 118 -3.11 7.32 -9.57
CA SER A 118 -2.80 8.33 -8.56
C SER A 118 -2.97 9.74 -9.11
N ARG A 119 -3.34 10.67 -8.23
CA ARG A 119 -3.46 12.10 -8.53
C ARG A 119 -2.87 12.92 -7.38
N PRO A 120 -2.33 14.11 -7.66
CA PRO A 120 -1.99 15.04 -6.59
C PRO A 120 -3.23 15.34 -5.74
N SER A 121 -3.06 15.32 -4.42
CA SER A 121 -4.11 15.72 -3.48
C SER A 121 -4.07 17.21 -3.22
N ILE A 122 -5.23 17.85 -3.03
CA ILE A 122 -5.35 19.26 -2.64
C ILE A 122 -4.69 19.56 -1.28
N PHE A 123 -4.43 18.55 -0.45
CA PHE A 123 -3.81 18.68 0.88
C PHE A 123 -2.30 18.38 0.89
N ARG A 124 -1.60 18.53 -0.23
CA ARG A 124 -0.18 18.20 -0.40
C ARG A 124 0.06 16.69 -0.14
N GLY A 125 -0.05 15.89 -1.16
CA GLY A 125 0.12 14.43 -1.09
C GLY A 125 -0.41 13.80 -2.34
N ARG A 126 -0.84 12.55 -2.25
CA ARG A 126 -1.38 11.80 -3.38
C ARG A 126 -2.61 11.00 -2.96
N ASP A 127 -3.59 11.00 -3.84
CA ASP A 127 -4.77 10.14 -3.73
C ASP A 127 -4.63 9.01 -4.74
N TYR A 128 -4.80 7.77 -4.27
CA TYR A 128 -4.73 6.55 -5.08
C TYR A 128 -6.13 5.97 -5.21
N ARG A 129 -6.64 5.91 -6.44
CA ARG A 129 -7.91 5.24 -6.75
C ARG A 129 -7.65 3.78 -7.03
N GLN A 130 -8.24 2.92 -6.23
CA GLN A 130 -8.14 1.47 -6.36
C GLN A 130 -9.16 0.90 -7.37
N PRO A 131 -8.95 -0.32 -7.90
CA PRO A 131 -9.87 -0.97 -8.84
C PRO A 131 -11.28 -1.15 -8.29
N ASN A 132 -11.41 -1.36 -6.98
CA ASN A 132 -12.69 -1.49 -6.27
C ASN A 132 -13.42 -0.15 -6.03
N GLY A 133 -12.86 0.98 -6.53
CA GLY A 133 -13.40 2.31 -6.35
C GLY A 133 -13.00 2.99 -5.04
N GLY A 134 -12.29 2.31 -4.15
CA GLY A 134 -11.73 2.90 -2.92
C GLY A 134 -10.67 3.96 -3.23
N ILE A 135 -10.52 4.92 -2.33
CA ILE A 135 -9.49 5.95 -2.40
C ILE A 135 -8.61 5.83 -1.15
N VAL A 136 -7.31 5.75 -1.36
CA VAL A 136 -6.30 5.84 -0.30
C VAL A 136 -5.58 7.16 -0.45
N SER A 137 -5.60 7.99 0.60
CA SER A 137 -4.95 9.30 0.62
C SER A 137 -3.64 9.24 1.39
N CYS A 138 -2.53 9.58 0.74
CA CYS A 138 -1.21 9.68 1.35
C CYS A 138 -0.84 11.16 1.53
N ARG A 139 -0.31 11.52 2.70
CA ARG A 139 0.10 12.89 3.03
C ARG A 139 1.52 12.92 3.58
N PRO A 140 2.30 13.97 3.27
CA PRO A 140 3.61 14.14 3.90
C PRO A 140 3.49 14.21 5.42
N ASN A 141 4.40 13.54 6.11
CA ASN A 141 4.51 13.62 7.57
C ASN A 141 5.69 14.50 7.99
N ILE A 142 5.75 14.83 9.29
CA ILE A 142 6.79 15.70 9.88
C ILE A 142 8.19 15.08 9.85
N PHE A 143 8.30 13.78 9.60
CA PHE A 143 9.57 13.05 9.54
C PHE A 143 10.14 12.96 8.11
N GLY A 144 9.50 13.62 7.12
CA GLY A 144 9.93 13.63 5.73
C GLY A 144 9.50 12.39 4.93
N GLY A 145 8.57 11.58 5.48
CA GLY A 145 7.93 10.47 4.80
C GLY A 145 6.46 10.76 4.47
N GLU A 146 5.65 9.72 4.32
CA GLU A 146 4.23 9.79 4.00
C GLU A 146 3.41 8.90 4.93
N ASP A 147 2.22 9.38 5.32
CA ASP A 147 1.19 8.63 6.03
C ASP A 147 0.01 8.41 5.09
N CYS A 148 -0.41 7.15 4.93
CA CYS A 148 -1.50 6.74 4.03
C CYS A 148 -2.67 6.14 4.82
N ARG A 149 -3.93 6.51 4.45
CA ARG A 149 -5.16 6.04 5.07
C ARG A 149 -6.35 6.11 4.12
#